data_dcf77f2729c42d861720cf2014b559d7
#
_entry.id   dcf77f2729c42d861720cf2014b559d7
#
_cell.length_a   1.000
_cell.length_b   1.000
_cell.length_c   1.000
_cell.angle_alpha   90.00
_cell.angle_beta   90.00
_cell.angle_gamma   90.00
#
_symmetry.space_group_name_H-M   'P 1'
#
loop_
_entity.id
_entity.type
_entity.pdbx_description
1 polymer ?
#
loop_
_entity_poly.entity_id
_entity_poly.type
_entity_poly.pdbx_seq_one_letter_code
_entity_poly.pdbx_strand_id
1 'polypeptide(L)'
;MIKPIDLAAERGLRYRAWVDERRAYVERVSKARLGYVHMPDMGAGSLAQLYLDLDAAQHGRDGIVVDLRNNNGGFVNAYAIDVFARRPYMWMTERGRPTAPARSVLGQRAIERPSVLVVNQHSLSDAEDFTEGYRALKLGPVVGEPTAGWIIYTWNTRLWDGTTLRLPRMRIDGADGRNMELSPRPVDIAVSRRPGEDAEGVDSQLDAAIKALLDQVPVNR
;
A
#
# COMPACT_ATOMS: atom_id res chain seq x y z
N MET A 1 -37.28 -6.72 -2.56
CA MET A 1 -37.10 -7.84 -1.60
C MET A 1 -35.71 -7.69 -0.99
N ILE A 2 -35.60 -7.58 0.34
CA ILE A 2 -34.31 -7.48 1.05
C ILE A 2 -33.79 -8.89 1.24
N LYS A 3 -32.54 -9.15 0.78
CA LYS A 3 -31.85 -10.43 0.99
C LYS A 3 -30.91 -10.31 2.19
N PRO A 4 -31.08 -11.09 3.25
CA PRO A 4 -30.14 -11.10 4.37
C PRO A 4 -28.75 -11.53 3.91
N ILE A 5 -27.72 -10.98 4.55
CA ILE A 5 -26.31 -11.34 4.34
C ILE A 5 -25.72 -11.81 5.68
N ASP A 6 -24.66 -12.60 5.61
CA ASP A 6 -23.92 -13.01 6.80
C ASP A 6 -22.94 -11.92 7.26
N LEU A 7 -22.36 -12.12 8.45
CA LEU A 7 -21.43 -11.18 9.07
C LEU A 7 -20.15 -10.97 8.23
N ALA A 8 -19.70 -12.00 7.53
CA ALA A 8 -18.50 -11.90 6.69
C ALA A 8 -18.77 -10.99 5.49
N ALA A 9 -19.91 -11.15 4.83
CA ALA A 9 -20.34 -10.28 3.73
C ALA A 9 -20.55 -8.83 4.22
N GLU A 10 -21.15 -8.63 5.40
CA GLU A 10 -21.31 -7.29 6.00
C GLU A 10 -19.95 -6.62 6.25
N ARG A 11 -18.98 -7.33 6.85
CA ARG A 11 -17.63 -6.83 7.08
C ARG A 11 -16.95 -6.43 5.76
N GLY A 12 -17.08 -7.26 4.73
CA GLY A 12 -16.55 -6.96 3.41
C GLY A 12 -17.16 -5.70 2.76
N LEU A 13 -18.47 -5.47 2.97
CA LEU A 13 -19.12 -4.25 2.49
C LEU A 13 -18.66 -3.01 3.27
N ARG A 14 -18.59 -3.09 4.60
CA ARG A 14 -18.09 -1.99 5.46
C ARG A 14 -16.65 -1.63 5.12
N TYR A 15 -15.80 -2.64 4.90
CA TYR A 15 -14.41 -2.43 4.48
C TYR A 15 -14.35 -1.68 3.13
N ARG A 16 -15.10 -2.12 2.12
CA ARG A 16 -15.14 -1.43 0.83
C ARG A 16 -15.62 0.00 0.94
N ALA A 17 -16.68 0.24 1.72
CA ALA A 17 -17.17 1.59 1.99
C ALA A 17 -16.07 2.47 2.61
N TRP A 18 -15.33 1.94 3.59
CA TRP A 18 -14.21 2.65 4.20
C TRP A 18 -13.11 2.99 3.19
N VAL A 19 -12.73 2.04 2.31
CA VAL A 19 -11.73 2.30 1.25
C VAL A 19 -12.21 3.39 0.29
N ASP A 20 -13.49 3.34 -0.10
CA ASP A 20 -14.07 4.35 -1.00
C ASP A 20 -14.12 5.74 -0.34
N GLU A 21 -14.43 5.81 0.94
CA GLU A 21 -14.38 7.06 1.72
C GLU A 21 -12.95 7.64 1.77
N ARG A 22 -11.93 6.80 2.01
CA ARG A 22 -10.51 7.23 2.00
C ARG A 22 -10.07 7.69 0.61
N ARG A 23 -10.50 7.00 -0.44
CA ARG A 23 -10.26 7.41 -1.83
C ARG A 23 -10.85 8.78 -2.11
N ALA A 24 -12.13 8.98 -1.77
CA ALA A 24 -12.82 10.27 -1.91
C ALA A 24 -12.17 11.37 -1.06
N TYR A 25 -11.67 11.01 0.12
CA TYR A 25 -10.92 11.93 0.97
C TYR A 25 -9.66 12.44 0.28
N VAL A 26 -8.81 11.53 -0.20
CA VAL A 26 -7.56 11.87 -0.91
C VAL A 26 -7.87 12.71 -2.16
N GLU A 27 -8.87 12.33 -2.92
CA GLU A 27 -9.29 13.08 -4.12
C GLU A 27 -9.71 14.51 -3.78
N ARG A 28 -10.54 14.68 -2.75
CA ARG A 28 -11.03 15.99 -2.30
C ARG A 28 -9.88 16.87 -1.80
N VAL A 29 -9.04 16.36 -0.87
CA VAL A 29 -7.98 17.13 -0.23
C VAL A 29 -6.87 17.50 -1.22
N SER A 30 -6.52 16.58 -2.13
CA SER A 30 -5.51 16.82 -3.17
C SER A 30 -6.05 17.60 -4.38
N LYS A 31 -7.34 17.98 -4.39
CA LYS A 31 -8.01 18.58 -5.56
C LYS A 31 -7.86 17.71 -6.81
N ALA A 32 -8.13 16.43 -6.67
CA ALA A 32 -8.03 15.42 -7.70
C ALA A 32 -6.63 15.23 -8.32
N ARG A 33 -5.57 15.72 -7.66
CA ARG A 33 -4.19 15.56 -8.14
C ARG A 33 -3.58 14.21 -7.80
N LEU A 34 -4.05 13.55 -6.73
CA LEU A 34 -3.49 12.30 -6.26
C LEU A 34 -4.49 11.16 -6.38
N GLY A 35 -3.98 9.96 -6.72
CA GLY A 35 -4.71 8.71 -6.64
C GLY A 35 -4.53 8.05 -5.27
N TYR A 36 -5.37 7.06 -4.96
CA TYR A 36 -5.34 6.30 -3.71
C TYR A 36 -5.58 4.83 -3.97
N VAL A 37 -4.75 3.98 -3.37
CA VAL A 37 -4.93 2.53 -3.34
C VAL A 37 -4.74 2.00 -1.93
N HIS A 38 -5.47 0.94 -1.57
CA HIS A 38 -5.36 0.27 -0.29
C HIS A 38 -5.25 -1.25 -0.48
N MET A 39 -4.41 -1.88 0.33
CA MET A 39 -4.33 -3.34 0.42
C MET A 39 -4.66 -3.80 1.84
N PRO A 40 -5.70 -4.63 2.05
CA PRO A 40 -6.08 -5.13 3.38
C PRO A 40 -5.16 -6.23 3.88
N ASP A 41 -4.54 -6.94 2.96
CA ASP A 41 -3.59 -8.03 3.19
C ASP A 41 -2.65 -8.19 1.99
N MET A 42 -1.64 -9.03 2.15
CA MET A 42 -0.70 -9.39 1.09
C MET A 42 -1.05 -10.76 0.48
N GLY A 43 -2.33 -10.97 0.17
CA GLY A 43 -2.83 -12.15 -0.53
C GLY A 43 -2.93 -11.95 -2.04
N ALA A 44 -3.09 -13.06 -2.78
CA ALA A 44 -3.20 -13.02 -4.24
C ALA A 44 -4.42 -12.21 -4.73
N GLY A 45 -5.55 -12.27 -3.99
CA GLY A 45 -6.74 -11.48 -4.30
C GLY A 45 -6.51 -9.99 -4.15
N SER A 46 -5.85 -9.58 -3.06
CA SER A 46 -5.49 -8.18 -2.80
C SER A 46 -4.45 -7.66 -3.79
N LEU A 47 -3.50 -8.51 -4.24
CA LEU A 47 -2.56 -8.16 -5.30
C LEU A 47 -3.28 -7.92 -6.64
N ALA A 48 -4.21 -8.80 -7.01
CA ALA A 48 -5.00 -8.62 -8.23
C ALA A 48 -5.82 -7.32 -8.20
N GLN A 49 -6.44 -7.03 -7.04
CA GLN A 49 -7.20 -5.79 -6.83
C GLN A 49 -6.28 -4.56 -6.86
N LEU A 50 -5.09 -4.62 -6.23
CA LEU A 50 -4.09 -3.56 -6.30
C LEU A 50 -3.79 -3.18 -7.75
N TYR A 51 -3.60 -4.15 -8.63
CA TYR A 51 -3.30 -3.87 -10.03
C TYR A 51 -4.44 -3.15 -10.76
N LEU A 52 -5.69 -3.51 -10.46
CA LEU A 52 -6.87 -2.82 -11.01
C LEU A 52 -6.98 -1.40 -10.45
N ASP A 53 -6.80 -1.24 -9.14
CA ASP A 53 -6.89 0.05 -8.48
C ASP A 53 -5.78 1.00 -8.92
N LEU A 54 -4.56 0.49 -9.15
CA LEU A 54 -3.45 1.28 -9.66
C LEU A 54 -3.71 1.79 -11.09
N ASP A 55 -4.27 0.95 -11.95
CA ASP A 55 -4.62 1.37 -13.32
C ASP A 55 -5.65 2.52 -13.30
N ALA A 56 -6.62 2.46 -12.39
CA ALA A 56 -7.61 3.52 -12.23
C ALA A 56 -7.02 4.76 -11.52
N ALA A 57 -6.24 4.56 -10.46
CA ALA A 57 -5.73 5.63 -9.60
C ALA A 57 -4.66 6.50 -10.26
N GLN A 58 -3.89 5.96 -11.20
CA GLN A 58 -2.82 6.73 -11.86
C GLN A 58 -3.32 7.58 -13.04
N HIS A 59 -4.54 7.33 -13.55
CA HIS A 59 -5.03 8.03 -14.73
C HIS A 59 -5.25 9.52 -14.44
N GLY A 60 -4.52 10.39 -15.14
CA GLY A 60 -4.61 11.83 -14.98
C GLY A 60 -4.18 12.38 -13.61
N ARG A 61 -3.45 11.60 -12.81
CA ARG A 61 -2.98 11.99 -11.46
C ARG A 61 -1.48 12.27 -11.46
N ASP A 62 -1.05 13.12 -10.53
CA ASP A 62 0.36 13.51 -10.40
C ASP A 62 1.16 12.52 -9.53
N GLY A 63 0.49 11.80 -8.64
CA GLY A 63 1.10 10.83 -7.73
C GLY A 63 0.07 9.91 -7.08
N ILE A 64 0.53 8.93 -6.30
CA ILE A 64 -0.31 7.90 -5.70
C ILE A 64 -0.02 7.75 -4.20
N VAL A 65 -1.06 7.78 -3.39
CA VAL A 65 -1.05 7.39 -1.98
C VAL A 65 -1.31 5.89 -1.90
N VAL A 66 -0.37 5.15 -1.32
CA VAL A 66 -0.45 3.71 -1.08
C VAL A 66 -0.70 3.50 0.41
N ASP A 67 -1.85 2.96 0.77
CA ASP A 67 -2.26 2.78 2.16
C ASP A 67 -2.19 1.30 2.54
N LEU A 68 -1.27 0.95 3.42
CA LEU A 68 -1.12 -0.38 4.01
C LEU A 68 -1.49 -0.41 5.50
N ARG A 69 -2.19 0.61 5.99
CA ARG A 69 -2.69 0.58 7.36
C ARG A 69 -3.60 -0.61 7.59
N ASN A 70 -3.47 -1.25 8.73
CA ASN A 70 -4.23 -2.45 9.12
C ASN A 70 -4.05 -3.64 8.17
N ASN A 71 -2.97 -3.70 7.41
CA ASN A 71 -2.66 -4.82 6.51
C ASN A 71 -2.15 -6.02 7.31
N ASN A 72 -2.82 -7.15 7.18
CA ASN A 72 -2.58 -8.36 7.96
C ASN A 72 -1.43 -9.25 7.41
N GLY A 73 -0.63 -8.74 6.46
CA GLY A 73 0.45 -9.52 5.86
C GLY A 73 -0.02 -10.57 4.84
N GLY A 74 0.88 -11.44 4.43
CA GLY A 74 0.66 -12.47 3.41
C GLY A 74 1.96 -12.94 2.80
N PHE A 75 2.06 -13.00 1.43
CA PHE A 75 3.22 -13.55 0.73
C PHE A 75 3.44 -12.92 -0.66
N VAL A 76 2.93 -11.72 -0.93
CA VAL A 76 3.00 -11.12 -2.28
C VAL A 76 3.78 -9.81 -2.34
N ASN A 77 4.50 -9.43 -1.28
CA ASN A 77 5.23 -8.16 -1.25
C ASN A 77 6.14 -7.97 -2.46
N ALA A 78 6.90 -8.99 -2.86
CA ALA A 78 7.84 -8.93 -3.98
C ALA A 78 7.14 -8.63 -5.32
N TYR A 79 5.94 -9.17 -5.52
CA TYR A 79 5.13 -8.88 -6.73
C TYR A 79 4.50 -7.49 -6.67
N ALA A 80 4.05 -7.09 -5.48
CA ALA A 80 3.43 -5.79 -5.28
C ALA A 80 4.46 -4.66 -5.45
N ILE A 81 5.64 -4.79 -4.81
CA ILE A 81 6.67 -3.74 -4.86
C ILE A 81 7.29 -3.57 -6.24
N ASP A 82 7.36 -4.64 -7.02
CA ASP A 82 7.95 -4.63 -8.36
C ASP A 82 7.30 -3.56 -9.27
N VAL A 83 5.98 -3.36 -9.14
CA VAL A 83 5.27 -2.34 -9.92
C VAL A 83 5.71 -0.92 -9.57
N PHE A 84 6.04 -0.67 -8.32
CA PHE A 84 6.54 0.63 -7.84
C PHE A 84 8.03 0.83 -8.13
N ALA A 85 8.80 -0.26 -8.20
CA ALA A 85 10.23 -0.22 -8.46
C ALA A 85 10.59 0.00 -9.94
N ARG A 86 9.67 -0.26 -10.86
CA ARG A 86 9.89 -0.10 -12.29
C ARG A 86 10.09 1.37 -12.64
N ARG A 87 11.21 1.67 -13.29
CA ARG A 87 11.55 3.04 -13.74
C ARG A 87 11.39 3.17 -15.25
N PRO A 88 11.02 4.34 -15.77
CA PRO A 88 11.07 4.61 -17.20
C PRO A 88 12.55 4.56 -17.66
N TYR A 89 12.79 3.96 -18.82
CA TYR A 89 14.11 3.83 -19.42
C TYR A 89 14.14 4.29 -20.88
N MET A 90 12.97 4.50 -21.47
CA MET A 90 12.80 4.89 -22.86
C MET A 90 11.42 5.54 -23.04
N TRP A 91 11.34 6.48 -23.96
CA TRP A 91 10.12 7.20 -24.31
C TRP A 91 9.72 6.89 -25.74
N MET A 92 8.44 6.72 -25.98
CA MET A 92 7.87 6.41 -27.30
C MET A 92 6.82 7.47 -27.67
N THR A 93 6.88 7.90 -28.92
CA THR A 93 5.92 8.85 -29.48
C THR A 93 5.27 8.23 -30.71
N GLU A 94 4.00 7.87 -30.59
CA GLU A 94 3.20 7.45 -31.74
C GLU A 94 2.78 8.70 -32.53
N ARG A 95 2.75 8.60 -33.85
CA ARG A 95 2.38 9.73 -34.71
C ARG A 95 1.00 10.27 -34.34
N GLY A 96 0.94 11.56 -33.98
CA GLY A 96 -0.31 12.23 -33.58
C GLY A 96 -0.75 11.98 -32.14
N ARG A 97 0.11 11.34 -31.32
CA ARG A 97 -0.17 11.12 -29.89
C ARG A 97 0.93 11.76 -29.02
N PRO A 98 0.60 12.05 -27.76
CA PRO A 98 1.61 12.49 -26.79
C PRO A 98 2.69 11.43 -26.57
N THR A 99 3.92 11.87 -26.26
CA THR A 99 5.00 11.00 -25.81
C THR A 99 4.62 10.31 -24.50
N ALA A 100 4.87 9.02 -24.41
CA ALA A 100 4.62 8.22 -23.23
C ALA A 100 5.80 7.29 -22.92
N PRO A 101 5.97 6.84 -21.65
CA PRO A 101 6.98 5.86 -21.31
C PRO A 101 6.76 4.54 -22.05
N ALA A 102 7.86 3.92 -22.50
CA ALA A 102 7.80 2.68 -23.27
C ALA A 102 7.07 1.55 -22.54
N ARG A 103 7.22 1.46 -21.22
CA ARG A 103 6.52 0.45 -20.39
C ARG A 103 5.00 0.57 -20.53
N SER A 104 4.46 1.78 -20.44
CA SER A 104 3.03 2.05 -20.61
C SER A 104 2.55 1.73 -22.03
N VAL A 105 3.31 2.16 -23.06
CA VAL A 105 2.97 1.89 -24.46
C VAL A 105 2.97 0.39 -24.77
N LEU A 106 3.90 -0.36 -24.17
CA LEU A 106 4.05 -1.79 -24.36
C LEU A 106 3.21 -2.64 -23.39
N GLY A 107 2.34 -1.99 -22.62
CA GLY A 107 1.40 -2.69 -21.73
C GLY A 107 2.03 -3.27 -20.45
N GLN A 108 3.25 -2.88 -20.10
CA GLN A 108 3.84 -3.26 -18.82
C GLN A 108 3.37 -2.30 -17.73
N ARG A 109 2.70 -2.85 -16.71
CA ARG A 109 2.26 -2.07 -15.55
C ARG A 109 3.47 -1.55 -14.77
N ALA A 110 3.54 -0.24 -14.57
CA ALA A 110 4.55 0.45 -13.78
C ALA A 110 3.96 1.76 -13.24
N ILE A 111 4.31 2.10 -12.00
CA ILE A 111 3.95 3.39 -11.42
C ILE A 111 5.11 4.34 -11.71
N GLU A 112 5.04 5.04 -12.82
CA GLU A 112 6.09 5.97 -13.26
C GLU A 112 5.87 7.39 -12.71
N ARG A 113 5.24 7.46 -11.51
CA ARG A 113 4.89 8.68 -10.79
C ARG A 113 5.36 8.58 -9.34
N PRO A 114 5.57 9.71 -8.67
CA PRO A 114 5.85 9.71 -7.23
C PRO A 114 4.75 9.01 -6.44
N SER A 115 5.14 8.34 -5.36
CA SER A 115 4.20 7.72 -4.43
C SER A 115 4.61 7.99 -2.99
N VAL A 116 3.66 7.86 -2.08
CA VAL A 116 3.83 7.91 -0.64
C VAL A 116 3.19 6.68 -0.03
N LEU A 117 3.87 6.06 0.93
CA LEU A 117 3.36 4.90 1.66
C LEU A 117 2.81 5.33 3.01
N VAL A 118 1.60 4.87 3.35
CA VAL A 118 1.00 5.08 4.67
C VAL A 118 0.91 3.76 5.40
N VAL A 119 1.45 3.71 6.61
CA VAL A 119 1.47 2.52 7.48
C VAL A 119 1.06 2.88 8.90
N ASN A 120 0.70 1.87 9.69
CA ASN A 120 0.46 2.04 11.12
C ASN A 120 0.94 0.82 11.91
N GLN A 121 0.80 0.86 13.23
CA GLN A 121 1.17 -0.21 14.16
C GLN A 121 0.42 -1.55 13.92
N HIS A 122 -0.55 -1.59 13.02
CA HIS A 122 -1.27 -2.77 12.60
C HIS A 122 -0.91 -3.22 11.17
N SER A 123 0.09 -2.59 10.55
CA SER A 123 0.73 -3.10 9.34
C SER A 123 1.73 -4.17 9.76
N LEU A 124 1.47 -5.44 9.45
CA LEU A 124 2.26 -6.54 9.99
C LEU A 124 2.74 -7.53 8.93
N SER A 125 3.75 -8.32 9.26
CA SER A 125 4.27 -9.42 8.46
C SER A 125 4.69 -8.95 7.05
N ASP A 126 4.18 -9.55 5.99
CA ASP A 126 4.53 -9.22 4.60
C ASP A 126 4.29 -7.73 4.22
N ALA A 127 3.44 -6.99 4.98
CA ALA A 127 3.32 -5.54 4.84
C ALA A 127 4.56 -4.81 5.39
N GLU A 128 5.25 -5.39 6.37
CA GLU A 128 6.51 -4.88 6.88
C GLU A 128 7.65 -5.14 5.89
N ASP A 129 7.64 -6.31 5.21
CA ASP A 129 8.55 -6.59 4.09
C ASP A 129 8.39 -5.59 2.97
N PHE A 130 7.13 -5.29 2.60
CA PHE A 130 6.85 -4.24 1.61
C PHE A 130 7.36 -2.88 2.07
N THR A 131 7.13 -2.52 3.34
CA THR A 131 7.58 -1.24 3.91
C THR A 131 9.11 -1.14 3.91
N GLU A 132 9.82 -2.20 4.30
CA GLU A 132 11.28 -2.27 4.23
C GLU A 132 11.79 -2.10 2.81
N GLY A 133 11.24 -2.88 1.86
CA GLY A 133 11.58 -2.79 0.45
C GLY A 133 11.31 -1.40 -0.13
N TYR A 134 10.17 -0.78 0.23
CA TYR A 134 9.80 0.56 -0.22
C TYR A 134 10.83 1.61 0.22
N ARG A 135 11.33 1.51 1.47
CA ARG A 135 12.39 2.37 2.01
C ARG A 135 13.75 2.07 1.37
N ALA A 136 14.14 0.80 1.32
CA ALA A 136 15.43 0.37 0.77
C ALA A 136 15.59 0.77 -0.70
N LEU A 137 14.53 0.65 -1.49
CA LEU A 137 14.49 1.05 -2.90
C LEU A 137 14.22 2.55 -3.11
N LYS A 138 14.02 3.32 -2.02
CA LYS A 138 13.77 4.78 -2.07
C LYS A 138 12.60 5.15 -3.00
N LEU A 139 11.48 4.44 -2.86
CA LEU A 139 10.32 4.62 -3.73
C LEU A 139 9.51 5.86 -3.40
N GLY A 140 9.60 6.35 -2.17
CA GLY A 140 8.95 7.54 -1.66
C GLY A 140 9.01 7.62 -0.13
N PRO A 141 8.44 8.66 0.50
CA PRO A 141 8.36 8.75 1.95
C PRO A 141 7.35 7.76 2.54
N VAL A 142 7.61 7.34 3.77
CA VAL A 142 6.70 6.52 4.58
C VAL A 142 6.13 7.40 5.70
N VAL A 143 4.81 7.43 5.81
CA VAL A 143 4.05 8.30 6.71
C VAL A 143 3.17 7.47 7.64
N GLY A 144 2.98 7.92 8.86
CA GLY A 144 2.07 7.31 9.83
C GLY A 144 2.76 6.88 11.11
N GLU A 145 2.56 5.66 11.55
CA GLU A 145 3.18 5.10 12.74
C GLU A 145 4.05 3.90 12.37
N PRO A 146 5.14 3.61 13.13
CA PRO A 146 5.93 2.41 12.91
C PRO A 146 5.06 1.15 12.85
N THR A 147 5.47 0.17 12.04
CA THR A 147 4.75 -1.08 11.84
C THR A 147 4.73 -1.97 13.09
N ALA A 148 4.10 -3.14 13.02
CA ALA A 148 3.91 -4.02 14.19
C ALA A 148 5.21 -4.63 14.74
N GLY A 149 6.21 -4.90 13.91
CA GLY A 149 7.41 -5.66 14.27
C GLY A 149 7.17 -7.17 14.34
N TRP A 150 6.20 -7.68 13.60
CA TRP A 150 5.79 -9.10 13.57
C TRP A 150 6.04 -9.68 12.18
N ILE A 151 7.27 -9.96 11.87
CA ILE A 151 7.70 -10.27 10.50
C ILE A 151 7.99 -11.75 10.24
N ILE A 152 8.26 -12.53 11.30
CA ILE A 152 8.74 -13.89 11.13
C ILE A 152 7.77 -14.78 10.34
N TYR A 153 8.27 -15.42 9.29
CA TYR A 153 7.47 -16.36 8.53
C TYR A 153 7.23 -17.63 9.30
N THR A 154 5.98 -18.06 9.34
CA THR A 154 5.52 -19.22 10.09
C THR A 154 4.85 -20.23 9.17
N TRP A 155 4.93 -21.51 9.53
CA TRP A 155 4.35 -22.62 8.81
C TRP A 155 3.56 -23.51 9.75
N ASN A 156 2.56 -24.17 9.21
CA ASN A 156 1.79 -25.16 9.96
C ASN A 156 2.40 -26.53 9.80
N THR A 157 2.67 -27.20 10.91
CA THR A 157 3.09 -28.60 10.98
C THR A 157 1.95 -29.40 11.59
N ARG A 158 1.58 -30.47 10.94
CA ARG A 158 0.58 -31.41 11.48
C ARG A 158 1.29 -32.49 12.28
N LEU A 159 0.93 -32.63 13.53
CA LEU A 159 1.40 -33.70 14.40
C LEU A 159 0.67 -35.01 14.08
N TRP A 160 1.19 -36.12 14.56
CA TRP A 160 0.65 -37.46 14.28
C TRP A 160 -0.74 -37.71 14.89
N ASP A 161 -1.12 -36.99 15.96
CA ASP A 161 -2.46 -36.99 16.56
C ASP A 161 -3.46 -36.10 15.79
N GLY A 162 -3.01 -35.44 14.70
CA GLY A 162 -3.82 -34.53 13.90
C GLY A 162 -3.78 -33.08 14.35
N THR A 163 -3.16 -32.75 15.48
CA THR A 163 -2.99 -31.38 15.97
C THR A 163 -2.16 -30.56 14.99
N THR A 164 -2.59 -29.34 14.75
CA THR A 164 -1.81 -28.38 13.93
C THR A 164 -0.99 -27.48 14.86
N LEU A 165 0.33 -27.46 14.66
CA LEU A 165 1.26 -26.58 15.34
C LEU A 165 1.83 -25.57 14.37
N ARG A 166 1.69 -24.27 14.72
CA ARG A 166 2.29 -23.18 13.95
C ARG A 166 3.66 -22.86 14.52
N LEU A 167 4.68 -22.91 13.65
CA LEU A 167 6.09 -22.73 14.05
C LEU A 167 6.75 -21.63 13.21
N PRO A 168 7.67 -20.84 13.81
CA PRO A 168 8.57 -19.98 13.05
C PRO A 168 9.51 -20.85 12.21
N ARG A 169 9.74 -20.46 10.96
CA ARG A 169 10.56 -21.25 10.05
C ARG A 169 11.61 -20.43 9.30
N MET A 170 11.37 -19.15 9.13
CA MET A 170 12.25 -18.31 8.35
C MET A 170 12.50 -16.99 9.07
N ARG A 171 13.75 -16.67 9.28
CA ARG A 171 14.21 -15.36 9.73
C ARG A 171 14.21 -14.41 8.54
N ILE A 172 13.83 -13.17 8.76
CA ILE A 172 13.85 -12.10 7.77
C ILE A 172 14.82 -11.02 8.24
N ASP A 173 15.75 -10.67 7.37
CA ASP A 173 16.68 -9.57 7.59
C ASP A 173 16.38 -8.42 6.63
N GLY A 174 16.45 -7.19 7.12
CA GLY A 174 16.29 -6.00 6.33
C GLY A 174 17.46 -5.77 5.35
N ALA A 175 17.37 -4.75 4.53
CA ALA A 175 18.42 -4.38 3.58
C ALA A 175 19.75 -4.03 4.26
N ASP A 176 19.75 -3.70 5.55
CA ASP A 176 20.90 -3.44 6.39
C ASP A 176 21.49 -4.71 7.04
N GLY A 177 20.92 -5.88 6.76
CA GLY A 177 21.31 -7.18 7.31
C GLY A 177 20.86 -7.43 8.75
N ARG A 178 20.02 -6.56 9.33
CA ARG A 178 19.51 -6.74 10.69
C ARG A 178 18.20 -7.52 10.70
N ASN A 179 18.04 -8.36 11.73
CA ASN A 179 16.78 -9.07 11.92
C ASN A 179 15.63 -8.10 12.11
N MET A 180 14.56 -8.34 11.36
CA MET A 180 13.37 -7.49 11.37
C MET A 180 12.35 -7.88 12.46
N GLU A 181 12.41 -9.11 12.99
CA GLU A 181 11.48 -9.55 14.05
C GLU A 181 11.68 -8.72 15.33
N LEU A 182 10.57 -8.31 15.94
CA LEU A 182 10.51 -7.39 17.09
C LEU A 182 11.14 -6.00 16.80
N SER A 183 11.31 -5.65 15.53
CA SER A 183 11.88 -4.39 15.09
C SER A 183 10.92 -3.70 14.11
N PRO A 184 9.95 -2.90 14.60
CA PRO A 184 9.01 -2.17 13.74
C PRO A 184 9.71 -1.37 12.65
N ARG A 185 9.18 -1.37 11.45
CA ARG A 185 9.72 -0.53 10.37
C ARG A 185 9.42 0.93 10.65
N PRO A 186 10.45 1.78 10.66
CA PRO A 186 10.27 3.19 10.97
C PRO A 186 9.55 3.93 9.84
N VAL A 187 8.93 5.05 10.19
CA VAL A 187 8.35 6.00 9.25
C VAL A 187 9.26 7.23 9.10
N ASP A 188 9.16 7.91 7.96
CA ASP A 188 9.90 9.14 7.71
C ASP A 188 9.16 10.36 8.27
N ILE A 189 7.82 10.30 8.29
CA ILE A 189 6.95 11.33 8.84
C ILE A 189 6.02 10.66 9.85
N ALA A 190 6.32 10.84 11.13
CA ALA A 190 5.54 10.27 12.23
C ALA A 190 4.26 11.09 12.48
N VAL A 191 3.12 10.42 12.36
CA VAL A 191 1.79 11.01 12.60
C VAL A 191 0.90 9.97 13.26
N SER A 192 0.45 10.26 14.48
CA SER A 192 -0.56 9.46 15.18
C SER A 192 -1.95 10.05 14.98
N ARG A 193 -2.94 9.17 14.79
CA ARG A 193 -4.34 9.59 14.69
C ARG A 193 -4.92 9.84 16.08
N ARG A 194 -5.65 10.95 16.23
CA ARG A 194 -6.42 11.22 17.44
C ARG A 194 -7.65 10.31 17.51
N PRO A 195 -8.09 9.88 18.70
CA PRO A 195 -9.42 9.30 18.85
C PRO A 195 -10.50 10.27 18.31
N GLY A 196 -11.45 9.73 17.54
CA GLY A 196 -12.59 10.52 17.04
C GLY A 196 -12.41 11.10 15.62
N GLU A 197 -11.23 11.05 15.02
CA GLU A 197 -11.00 11.59 13.67
C GLU A 197 -11.97 11.05 12.61
N ASP A 198 -12.34 9.77 12.68
CA ASP A 198 -13.31 9.20 11.72
C ASP A 198 -14.70 9.87 11.85
N ALA A 199 -15.14 10.16 13.09
CA ALA A 199 -16.41 10.85 13.32
C ALA A 199 -16.37 12.33 12.88
N GLU A 200 -15.19 12.93 12.91
CA GLU A 200 -14.95 14.30 12.45
C GLU A 200 -14.73 14.39 10.93
N GLY A 201 -14.63 13.25 10.24
CA GLY A 201 -14.32 13.20 8.81
C GLY A 201 -12.91 13.68 8.45
N VAL A 202 -11.96 13.50 9.40
CA VAL A 202 -10.54 13.86 9.30
C VAL A 202 -9.67 12.62 9.26
N ASP A 203 -8.54 12.69 8.58
CA ASP A 203 -7.50 11.65 8.60
C ASP A 203 -6.12 12.31 8.58
N SER A 204 -5.57 12.56 9.76
CA SER A 204 -4.30 13.29 9.92
C SER A 204 -3.11 12.58 9.24
N GLN A 205 -3.13 11.25 9.15
CA GLN A 205 -2.09 10.49 8.44
C GLN A 205 -2.21 10.67 6.92
N LEU A 206 -3.42 10.64 6.37
CA LEU A 206 -3.64 10.93 4.95
C LEU A 206 -3.33 12.39 4.63
N ASP A 207 -3.66 13.34 5.50
CA ASP A 207 -3.32 14.75 5.29
C ASP A 207 -1.81 14.94 5.19
N ALA A 208 -1.04 14.33 6.09
CA ALA A 208 0.41 14.39 6.05
C ALA A 208 0.99 13.71 4.79
N ALA A 209 0.43 12.56 4.40
CA ALA A 209 0.84 11.84 3.20
C ALA A 209 0.55 12.64 1.91
N ILE A 210 -0.65 13.22 1.82
CA ILE A 210 -1.05 14.08 0.70
C ILE A 210 -0.10 15.28 0.61
N LYS A 211 0.15 15.95 1.73
CA LYS A 211 1.07 17.08 1.77
C LYS A 211 2.47 16.69 1.31
N ALA A 212 3.03 15.62 1.89
CA ALA A 212 4.37 15.14 1.56
C ALA A 212 4.52 14.79 0.08
N LEU A 213 3.47 14.25 -0.54
CA LEU A 213 3.48 13.91 -1.95
C LEU A 213 3.27 15.13 -2.85
N LEU A 214 2.38 16.04 -2.49
CA LEU A 214 2.15 17.29 -3.25
C LEU A 214 3.38 18.21 -3.25
N ASP A 215 4.19 18.19 -2.20
CA ASP A 215 5.44 18.95 -2.12
C ASP A 215 6.51 18.41 -3.11
N GLN A 216 6.37 17.17 -3.59
CA GLN A 216 7.29 16.53 -4.54
C GLN A 216 6.86 16.67 -6.00
N VAL A 217 5.60 16.97 -6.26
CA VAL A 217 5.06 17.05 -7.61
C VAL A 217 4.87 18.50 -8.05
N PRO A 218 5.36 18.89 -9.24
CA PRO A 218 5.21 20.25 -9.72
C PRO A 218 3.72 20.62 -9.83
N VAL A 219 3.39 21.85 -9.51
CA VAL A 219 2.08 22.42 -9.84
C VAL A 219 2.04 22.59 -11.35
N ASN A 220 1.40 21.65 -12.05
CA ASN A 220 1.11 21.87 -13.47
C ASN A 220 0.20 23.09 -13.57
N ARG A 221 0.73 24.15 -14.12
CA ARG A 221 0.02 25.40 -14.50
C ARG A 221 -0.76 25.17 -15.77
#